data_bdb57186560af0cad1c39a1e469279b0
#
_entry.id   bdb57186560af0cad1c39a1e469279b0
#
_cell.length_a   1.000
_cell.length_b   1.000
_cell.length_c   1.000
_cell.angle_alpha   90.00
_cell.angle_beta   90.00
_cell.angle_gamma   90.00
#
_symmetry.space_group_name_H-M   'P 1'
#
loop_
_entity.id
_entity.type
_entity.pdbx_description
1 polymer ?
#
loop_
_entity_poly.entity_id
_entity_poly.type
_entity_poly.pdbx_seq_one_letter_code
_entity_poly.pdbx_strand_id
1 'polypeptide(L)'
;MFDHVGFEVTDLERSGRFYDALMYAIGGRRMFEGPGAIAYGIDRAQLWLVARGRGPGPTFGHVALKAAGKAAVDAAYAAAIANGGRDDGAPGPRLQYGPRYYAAYIADPDGYRVEVVSGAS
;
A
#
# COMPACT_ATOMS: atom_id res chain seq x y z
N MET A 1 2.50 10.09 -15.78
CA MET A 1 2.13 11.29 -15.05
C MET A 1 2.78 11.32 -13.67
N PHE A 2 2.52 10.36 -12.78
CA PHE A 2 3.19 10.37 -11.49
C PHE A 2 4.59 9.81 -11.61
N ASP A 3 5.56 10.50 -11.03
CA ASP A 3 6.91 9.95 -10.86
C ASP A 3 6.96 9.04 -9.63
N HIS A 4 6.51 9.56 -8.51
CA HIS A 4 6.47 8.81 -7.25
C HIS A 4 5.42 9.41 -6.31
N VAL A 5 5.12 8.65 -5.26
CA VAL A 5 4.25 9.08 -4.16
C VAL A 5 5.04 8.94 -2.87
N GLY A 6 4.89 9.89 -1.97
CA GLY A 6 5.57 9.84 -0.68
C GLY A 6 4.61 9.99 0.47
N PHE A 7 4.80 9.18 1.51
CA PHE A 7 4.11 9.31 2.78
C PHE A 7 5.10 9.65 3.87
N GLU A 8 4.78 10.63 4.70
CA GLU A 8 5.50 10.82 5.95
C GLU A 8 4.90 9.88 6.99
N VAL A 9 5.76 9.09 7.61
CA VAL A 9 5.34 8.08 8.58
C VAL A 9 5.93 8.39 9.95
N THR A 10 5.27 7.90 11.00
CA THR A 10 5.71 8.17 12.38
C THR A 10 6.78 7.21 12.85
N ASP A 11 6.79 5.99 12.32
CA ASP A 11 7.70 4.93 12.72
C ASP A 11 8.09 4.13 11.49
N LEU A 12 9.29 4.36 10.97
CA LEU A 12 9.75 3.78 9.72
C LEU A 12 9.83 2.25 9.78
N GLU A 13 10.25 1.69 10.91
CA GLU A 13 10.33 0.24 11.07
C GLU A 13 8.93 -0.39 11.05
N ARG A 14 7.98 0.20 11.75
CA ARG A 14 6.61 -0.29 11.80
C ARG A 14 5.95 -0.21 10.42
N SER A 15 6.07 0.93 9.75
CA SER A 15 5.53 1.10 8.40
C SER A 15 6.24 0.20 7.41
N GLY A 16 7.54 0.00 7.58
CA GLY A 16 8.33 -0.91 6.75
C GLY A 16 7.83 -2.33 6.79
N ARG A 17 7.48 -2.86 7.97
CA ARG A 17 6.91 -4.20 8.06
C ARG A 17 5.60 -4.33 7.27
N PHE A 18 4.75 -3.33 7.38
CA PHE A 18 3.47 -3.30 6.66
C PHE A 18 3.70 -3.29 5.14
N TYR A 19 4.50 -2.34 4.66
CA TYR A 19 4.71 -2.18 3.21
C TYR A 19 5.56 -3.29 2.61
N ASP A 20 6.52 -3.86 3.35
CA ASP A 20 7.26 -5.03 2.89
C ASP A 20 6.30 -6.17 2.54
N ALA A 21 5.39 -6.47 3.46
CA ALA A 21 4.47 -7.59 3.31
C ALA A 21 3.46 -7.36 2.18
N LEU A 22 2.88 -6.16 2.14
CA LEU A 22 1.90 -5.81 1.11
C LEU A 22 2.56 -5.80 -0.27
N MET A 23 3.70 -5.13 -0.41
CA MET A 23 4.39 -4.99 -1.69
C MET A 23 4.88 -6.34 -2.22
N TYR A 24 5.41 -7.19 -1.34
CA TYR A 24 5.83 -8.53 -1.75
C TYR A 24 4.67 -9.30 -2.39
N ALA A 25 3.47 -9.18 -1.84
CA ALA A 25 2.31 -9.90 -2.34
C ALA A 25 1.88 -9.44 -3.75
N ILE A 26 2.25 -8.24 -4.17
CA ILE A 26 1.93 -7.70 -5.50
C ILE A 26 3.14 -7.61 -6.42
N GLY A 27 4.26 -8.21 -6.05
CA GLY A 27 5.45 -8.30 -6.89
C GLY A 27 6.45 -7.16 -6.70
N GLY A 28 6.27 -6.33 -5.67
CA GLY A 28 7.18 -5.22 -5.38
C GLY A 28 8.19 -5.58 -4.31
N ARG A 29 9.15 -4.69 -4.10
CA ARG A 29 10.18 -4.88 -3.08
C ARG A 29 10.78 -3.54 -2.70
N ARG A 30 11.56 -3.53 -1.62
CA ARG A 30 12.37 -2.36 -1.27
C ARG A 30 13.42 -2.15 -2.36
N MET A 31 13.54 -0.92 -2.80
CA MET A 31 14.53 -0.51 -3.80
C MET A 31 15.46 0.57 -3.26
N PHE A 32 15.16 1.11 -2.08
CA PHE A 32 16.02 2.03 -1.37
C PHE A 32 15.81 1.86 0.13
N GLU A 33 16.90 1.91 0.89
CA GLU A 33 16.89 1.95 2.34
C GLU A 33 17.92 2.97 2.81
N GLY A 34 17.51 3.85 3.70
CA GLY A 34 18.38 4.83 4.31
C GLY A 34 17.91 5.13 5.71
N PRO A 35 18.66 5.96 6.47
CA PRO A 35 18.32 6.20 7.89
C PRO A 35 16.96 6.88 8.10
N GLY A 36 16.45 7.58 7.12
CA GLY A 36 15.17 8.28 7.25
C GLY A 36 14.15 7.95 6.18
N ALA A 37 14.42 6.96 5.33
CA ALA A 37 13.53 6.66 4.22
C ALA A 37 13.65 5.22 3.74
N ILE A 38 12.54 4.69 3.25
CA ILE A 38 12.46 3.42 2.54
C ILE A 38 11.66 3.69 1.26
N ALA A 39 12.04 3.10 0.15
CA ALA A 39 11.25 3.21 -1.06
C ALA A 39 11.00 1.85 -1.68
N TYR A 40 9.83 1.73 -2.30
CA TYR A 40 9.32 0.48 -2.89
C TYR A 40 9.01 0.68 -4.36
N GLY A 41 9.06 -0.40 -5.10
CA GLY A 41 8.64 -0.44 -6.48
C GLY A 41 8.83 -1.81 -7.09
N ILE A 42 8.52 -1.93 -8.38
CA ILE A 42 8.75 -3.14 -9.16
C ILE A 42 9.97 -2.94 -10.04
N ASP A 43 9.94 -1.96 -10.92
CA ASP A 43 11.06 -1.63 -11.82
C ASP A 43 11.93 -0.51 -11.26
N ARG A 44 11.33 0.43 -10.54
CA ARG A 44 12.01 1.56 -9.92
C ARG A 44 11.28 1.98 -8.66
N ALA A 45 11.93 2.78 -7.84
CA ALA A 45 11.33 3.31 -6.61
C ALA A 45 10.21 4.28 -6.95
N GLN A 46 9.00 4.01 -6.48
CA GLN A 46 7.82 4.83 -6.76
C GLN A 46 7.01 5.18 -5.52
N LEU A 47 7.07 4.38 -4.47
CA LEU A 47 6.40 4.67 -3.20
C LEU A 47 7.45 4.88 -2.14
N TRP A 48 7.49 6.08 -1.57
CA TRP A 48 8.47 6.47 -0.57
C TRP A 48 7.82 6.63 0.80
N LEU A 49 8.49 6.10 1.81
CA LEU A 49 8.17 6.32 3.21
C LEU A 49 9.28 7.16 3.80
N VAL A 50 8.94 8.29 4.40
CA VAL A 50 9.92 9.22 4.97
C VAL A 50 9.54 9.51 6.42
N ALA A 51 10.49 9.35 7.34
CA ALA A 51 10.28 9.65 8.74
C ALA A 51 11.03 10.94 9.08
N ARG A 52 10.28 11.99 9.44
CA ARG A 52 10.82 13.31 9.76
C ARG A 52 10.43 13.78 11.15
N GLY A 53 9.96 12.87 12.01
CA GLY A 53 9.57 13.19 13.38
C GLY A 53 8.16 13.77 13.51
N ARG A 54 7.34 13.71 12.46
CA ARG A 54 5.94 14.15 12.55
C ARG A 54 5.10 13.08 13.22
N GLY A 55 4.12 13.50 14.00
CA GLY A 55 3.11 12.62 14.54
C GLY A 55 2.02 12.33 13.51
N PRO A 56 1.16 11.33 13.78
CA PRO A 56 0.05 11.00 12.89
C PRO A 56 -0.95 12.16 12.83
N GLY A 57 -1.55 12.31 11.66
CA GLY A 57 -2.57 13.32 11.44
C GLY A 57 -3.70 12.75 10.58
N PRO A 58 -4.77 13.52 10.38
CA PRO A 58 -5.84 13.06 9.50
C PRO A 58 -5.33 12.91 8.07
N THR A 59 -5.83 11.87 7.39
CA THR A 59 -5.49 11.61 6.01
C THR A 59 -6.77 11.59 5.18
N PHE A 60 -6.70 12.12 3.96
CA PHE A 60 -7.79 12.14 3.03
C PHE A 60 -7.29 11.61 1.69
N GLY A 61 -8.12 10.84 1.02
CA GLY A 61 -7.75 10.23 -0.24
C GLY A 61 -7.05 8.89 -0.05
N HIS A 62 -6.61 8.31 -1.16
CA HIS A 62 -5.96 7.01 -1.13
C HIS A 62 -5.04 6.84 -2.33
N VAL A 63 -4.17 5.83 -2.23
CA VAL A 63 -3.31 5.38 -3.32
C VAL A 63 -3.72 3.96 -3.69
N ALA A 64 -3.91 3.71 -4.98
CA ALA A 64 -4.25 2.38 -5.47
C ALA A 64 -3.03 1.72 -6.09
N LEU A 65 -2.71 0.54 -5.61
CA LEU A 65 -1.61 -0.28 -6.08
C LEU A 65 -2.17 -1.42 -6.93
N LYS A 66 -1.61 -1.61 -8.11
CA LYS A 66 -2.10 -2.60 -9.06
C LYS A 66 -1.60 -3.99 -8.69
N ALA A 67 -2.51 -4.95 -8.69
CA ALA A 67 -2.21 -6.36 -8.53
C ALA A 67 -2.53 -7.11 -9.82
N ALA A 68 -1.86 -8.24 -10.04
CA ALA A 68 -2.01 -9.01 -11.28
C ALA A 68 -3.38 -9.69 -11.40
N GLY A 69 -4.03 -9.98 -10.28
CA GLY A 69 -5.33 -10.65 -10.29
C GLY A 69 -5.93 -10.72 -8.90
N LYS A 70 -7.08 -11.36 -8.80
CA LYS A 70 -7.82 -11.46 -7.53
C LYS A 70 -7.01 -12.12 -6.43
N ALA A 71 -6.28 -13.19 -6.74
CA ALA A 71 -5.47 -13.90 -5.76
C ALA A 71 -4.40 -12.99 -5.15
N ALA A 72 -3.78 -12.11 -5.95
CA ALA A 72 -2.79 -11.17 -5.46
C ALA A 72 -3.42 -10.09 -4.58
N VAL A 73 -4.64 -9.64 -4.90
CA VAL A 73 -5.39 -8.72 -4.05
C VAL A 73 -5.67 -9.36 -2.69
N ASP A 74 -6.17 -10.59 -2.70
CA ASP A 74 -6.48 -11.33 -1.46
C ASP A 74 -5.21 -11.52 -0.62
N ALA A 75 -4.11 -11.90 -1.24
CA ALA A 75 -2.83 -12.11 -0.56
C ALA A 75 -2.28 -10.83 0.03
N ALA A 76 -2.36 -9.73 -0.71
CA ALA A 76 -1.90 -8.43 -0.24
C ALA A 76 -2.71 -7.93 0.96
N TYR A 77 -4.03 -8.11 0.91
CA TYR A 77 -4.89 -7.74 2.02
C TYR A 77 -4.53 -8.54 3.28
N ALA A 78 -4.43 -9.87 3.15
CA ALA A 78 -4.10 -10.74 4.27
C ALA A 78 -2.74 -10.39 4.88
N ALA A 79 -1.73 -10.15 4.03
CA ALA A 79 -0.39 -9.78 4.47
C ALA A 79 -0.40 -8.43 5.19
N ALA A 80 -1.15 -7.47 4.67
CA ALA A 80 -1.26 -6.13 5.26
C ALA A 80 -1.92 -6.19 6.63
N ILE A 81 -3.01 -6.93 6.78
CA ILE A 81 -3.69 -7.09 8.07
C ILE A 81 -2.77 -7.78 9.08
N ALA A 82 -2.04 -8.81 8.66
CA ALA A 82 -1.13 -9.53 9.54
C ALA A 82 0.09 -8.68 9.98
N ASN A 83 0.36 -7.57 9.30
CA ASN A 83 1.55 -6.76 9.53
C ASN A 83 1.22 -5.32 9.91
N GLY A 84 0.19 -5.11 10.69
CA GLY A 84 -0.12 -3.83 11.31
C GLY A 84 -1.15 -2.97 10.60
N GLY A 85 -1.71 -3.47 9.49
CA GLY A 85 -2.80 -2.79 8.81
C GLY A 85 -4.15 -3.03 9.45
N ARG A 86 -5.12 -2.19 9.10
CA ARG A 86 -6.50 -2.34 9.54
C ARG A 86 -7.42 -2.43 8.34
N ASP A 87 -8.45 -3.27 8.45
CA ASP A 87 -9.46 -3.41 7.42
C ASP A 87 -10.17 -2.07 7.15
N ASP A 88 -10.26 -1.72 5.88
CA ASP A 88 -11.02 -0.56 5.40
C ASP A 88 -11.82 -0.94 4.14
N GLY A 89 -12.03 -2.21 3.92
CA GLY A 89 -12.79 -2.76 2.79
C GLY A 89 -12.19 -4.10 2.36
N ALA A 90 -12.79 -5.21 2.83
CA ALA A 90 -12.29 -6.56 2.51
C ALA A 90 -12.29 -6.82 1.01
N PRO A 91 -11.45 -7.75 0.52
CA PRO A 91 -11.37 -8.05 -0.91
C PRO A 91 -12.72 -8.44 -1.48
N GLY A 92 -13.05 -7.89 -2.64
CA GLY A 92 -14.30 -8.19 -3.32
C GLY A 92 -14.48 -7.35 -4.58
N PRO A 93 -15.48 -7.70 -5.37
CA PRO A 93 -15.81 -6.93 -6.57
C PRO A 93 -16.36 -5.55 -6.21
N ARG A 94 -16.04 -4.58 -7.05
CA ARG A 94 -16.54 -3.22 -6.97
C ARG A 94 -17.16 -2.87 -8.32
N LEU A 95 -18.36 -3.41 -8.56
CA LEU A 95 -19.02 -3.33 -9.86
C LEU A 95 -19.33 -1.90 -10.28
N GLN A 96 -19.48 -0.99 -9.33
CA GLN A 96 -19.69 0.43 -9.59
C GLN A 96 -18.49 1.08 -10.32
N TYR A 97 -17.32 0.46 -10.27
CA TYR A 97 -16.12 0.98 -10.92
C TYR A 97 -15.74 0.21 -12.18
N GLY A 98 -16.31 -0.96 -12.39
CA GLY A 98 -16.06 -1.76 -13.58
C GLY A 98 -16.43 -3.22 -13.40
N PRO A 99 -16.70 -3.92 -14.52
CA PRO A 99 -17.19 -5.31 -14.47
C PRO A 99 -16.18 -6.31 -13.92
N ARG A 100 -14.88 -5.98 -13.98
CA ARG A 100 -13.81 -6.84 -13.48
C ARG A 100 -13.04 -6.20 -12.33
N TYR A 101 -13.53 -5.08 -11.84
CA TYR A 101 -12.87 -4.34 -10.77
C TYR A 101 -12.99 -5.13 -9.46
N TYR A 102 -11.82 -5.55 -8.93
CA TYR A 102 -11.74 -6.32 -7.69
C TYR A 102 -10.68 -5.67 -6.82
N ALA A 103 -11.05 -5.30 -5.61
CA ALA A 103 -10.18 -4.48 -4.78
C ALA A 103 -10.36 -4.75 -3.31
N ALA A 104 -9.35 -4.34 -2.55
CA ALA A 104 -9.37 -4.29 -1.09
C ALA A 104 -8.81 -2.95 -0.65
N TYR A 105 -9.23 -2.49 0.52
CA TYR A 105 -8.76 -1.24 1.12
C TYR A 105 -8.23 -1.52 2.52
N ILE A 106 -7.08 -0.98 2.82
CA ILE A 106 -6.40 -1.18 4.10
C ILE A 106 -5.93 0.18 4.61
N ALA A 107 -6.11 0.44 5.90
CA ALA A 107 -5.44 1.56 6.55
C ALA A 107 -4.07 1.10 7.00
N ASP A 108 -3.03 1.85 6.64
CA ASP A 108 -1.68 1.55 7.07
C ASP A 108 -1.48 1.91 8.54
N PRO A 109 -0.32 1.63 9.16
CA PRO A 109 -0.12 1.90 10.59
C PRO A 109 -0.33 3.37 11.00
N ASP A 110 -0.18 4.31 10.08
CA ASP A 110 -0.43 5.73 10.34
C ASP A 110 -1.81 6.19 9.90
N GLY A 111 -2.61 5.30 9.32
CA GLY A 111 -3.96 5.60 8.87
C GLY A 111 -4.06 6.02 7.41
N TYR A 112 -2.99 5.97 6.63
CA TYR A 112 -3.07 6.19 5.19
C TYR A 112 -3.88 5.08 4.55
N ARG A 113 -4.80 5.46 3.67
CA ARG A 113 -5.68 4.52 2.99
C ARG A 113 -5.00 3.99 1.73
N VAL A 114 -4.82 2.68 1.68
CA VAL A 114 -4.19 2.01 0.54
C VAL A 114 -5.20 1.06 -0.09
N GLU A 115 -5.36 1.18 -1.39
CA GLU A 115 -6.18 0.27 -2.19
C GLU A 115 -5.25 -0.70 -2.94
N VAL A 116 -5.63 -1.96 -3.02
CA VAL A 116 -4.98 -2.93 -3.91
C VAL A 116 -6.05 -3.39 -4.89
N VAL A 117 -5.79 -3.27 -6.18
CA VAL A 117 -6.82 -3.45 -7.20
C VAL A 117 -6.33 -4.28 -8.38
N SER A 118 -7.23 -5.12 -8.90
CA SER A 118 -7.07 -5.81 -10.17
C SER A 118 -8.29 -5.57 -11.05
N GLY A 119 -8.10 -5.64 -12.37
CA GLY A 119 -9.19 -5.49 -13.31
C GLY A 119 -9.75 -4.07 -13.45
N ALA A 120 -8.98 -3.06 -13.06
CA ALA A 120 -9.42 -1.66 -13.11
C ALA A 120 -9.46 -1.10 -14.55
N SER A 121 -8.75 -1.73 -15.47
CA SER A 121 -8.72 -1.24 -16.87
C SER A 121 -8.66 -2.35 -17.85
#